data_2efda037c7e985704e19a44fe40ed8c1
#
_entry.id   2efda037c7e985704e19a44fe40ed8c1
#
_cell.length_a   1.000
_cell.length_b   1.000
_cell.length_c   1.000
_cell.angle_alpha   90.00
_cell.angle_beta   90.00
_cell.angle_gamma   90.00
#
_symmetry.space_group_name_H-M   'P 1'
#
loop_
_entity.id
_entity.type
_entity.pdbx_description
1 polymer ?
#
loop_
_entity_poly.entity_id
_entity_poly.type
_entity_poly.pdbx_seq_one_letter_code
_entity_poly.pdbx_strand_id
1 'polypeptide(L)'
;MRVSRLFQSLLSVSLAASIMVLSFSSAQALERVRWKMQSAWGSQVKILGETGLYISDTIKTISDNKIQLRFHEPNSLVPVLEMWDAVKQGSLDAAFTTPGYHAGKIPAVSFFSAVPFGPGVLEFTAWLRYGGGQELKDRIYGDNGLISLQCLIIAPETSGWFRQRYSRVEELKGMKMRFFGLGAMVMSKLGVSTQLIAGGDIF
;
A
#
# COMPACT_ATOMS: atom_id res chain seq x y z
N MET A 1 -11.42 -3.49 76.34
CA MET A 1 -10.29 -3.29 75.41
C MET A 1 -10.13 -4.37 74.29
N ARG A 2 -10.86 -5.46 74.29
CA ARG A 2 -10.74 -6.52 73.16
C ARG A 2 -11.63 -6.29 72.00
N VAL A 3 -12.74 -5.58 72.12
CA VAL A 3 -13.72 -5.37 71.02
C VAL A 3 -13.22 -4.36 69.98
N SER A 4 -12.44 -3.38 70.31
CA SER A 4 -11.92 -2.34 69.39
C SER A 4 -10.87 -2.86 68.40
N ARG A 5 -10.09 -3.88 68.79
CA ARG A 5 -9.09 -4.49 67.88
C ARG A 5 -9.68 -5.37 66.83
N LEU A 6 -10.80 -6.08 67.14
CA LEU A 6 -11.55 -6.87 66.15
C LEU A 6 -12.25 -5.99 65.12
N PHE A 7 -12.76 -4.84 65.52
CA PHE A 7 -13.39 -3.89 64.61
C PHE A 7 -12.38 -3.21 63.67
N GLN A 8 -11.17 -2.88 64.18
CA GLN A 8 -10.10 -2.33 63.36
C GLN A 8 -9.53 -3.34 62.35
N SER A 9 -9.43 -4.62 62.72
CA SER A 9 -8.96 -5.66 61.80
C SER A 9 -9.99 -5.99 60.72
N LEU A 10 -11.28 -5.95 60.99
CA LEU A 10 -12.33 -6.13 59.97
C LEU A 10 -12.39 -4.94 59.00
N LEU A 11 -12.19 -3.72 59.48
CA LEU A 11 -12.16 -2.53 58.59
C LEU A 11 -10.94 -2.54 57.64
N SER A 12 -9.77 -2.97 58.13
CA SER A 12 -8.54 -3.04 57.33
C SER A 12 -8.62 -4.16 56.26
N VAL A 13 -9.24 -5.28 56.57
CA VAL A 13 -9.45 -6.37 55.57
C VAL A 13 -10.45 -5.99 54.48
N SER A 14 -11.54 -5.28 54.86
CA SER A 14 -12.51 -4.81 53.85
C SER A 14 -11.94 -3.71 52.97
N LEU A 15 -11.10 -2.83 53.47
CA LEU A 15 -10.43 -1.79 52.68
C LEU A 15 -9.39 -2.39 51.72
N ALA A 16 -8.63 -3.39 52.16
CA ALA A 16 -7.67 -4.10 51.32
C ALA A 16 -8.37 -4.90 50.20
N ALA A 17 -9.50 -5.53 50.48
CA ALA A 17 -10.31 -6.22 49.48
C ALA A 17 -10.91 -5.25 48.47
N SER A 18 -11.35 -4.07 48.89
CA SER A 18 -11.87 -3.02 47.97
C SER A 18 -10.80 -2.46 47.05
N ILE A 19 -9.56 -2.29 47.52
CA ILE A 19 -8.43 -1.83 46.66
C ILE A 19 -8.02 -2.93 45.67
N MET A 20 -8.10 -4.20 46.03
CA MET A 20 -7.77 -5.31 45.12
C MET A 20 -8.78 -5.48 44.00
N VAL A 21 -10.04 -5.13 44.18
CA VAL A 21 -11.09 -5.16 43.15
C VAL A 21 -10.95 -3.99 42.17
N LEU A 22 -10.45 -2.84 42.62
CA LEU A 22 -10.21 -1.68 41.75
C LEU A 22 -8.97 -1.83 40.83
N SER A 23 -8.10 -2.80 41.11
CA SER A 23 -6.89 -3.08 40.32
C SER A 23 -7.17 -3.99 39.08
N PHE A 24 -8.39 -4.48 38.89
CA PHE A 24 -8.83 -5.00 37.62
C PHE A 24 -9.08 -3.80 36.67
N SER A 25 -8.05 -2.98 36.50
CA SER A 25 -8.01 -1.98 35.45
C SER A 25 -8.32 -2.66 34.13
N SER A 26 -9.39 -2.24 33.52
CA SER A 26 -9.79 -2.48 32.15
C SER A 26 -8.54 -2.67 31.27
N ALA A 27 -8.20 -3.92 30.99
CA ALA A 27 -7.51 -4.22 29.75
C ALA A 27 -8.45 -3.70 28.66
N GLN A 28 -8.25 -2.46 28.23
CA GLN A 28 -8.93 -1.90 27.09
C GLN A 28 -8.63 -2.87 25.96
N ALA A 29 -9.60 -3.69 25.63
CA ALA A 29 -9.53 -4.55 24.47
C ALA A 29 -9.28 -3.58 23.30
N LEU A 30 -8.07 -3.62 22.74
CA LEU A 30 -7.74 -2.83 21.57
C LEU A 30 -8.85 -3.02 20.56
N GLU A 31 -9.55 -1.93 20.22
CA GLU A 31 -10.67 -1.95 19.30
C GLU A 31 -10.21 -2.58 17.97
N ARG A 32 -10.98 -3.53 17.46
CA ARG A 32 -10.66 -4.21 16.21
C ARG A 32 -10.77 -3.22 15.06
N VAL A 33 -9.66 -3.00 14.39
CA VAL A 33 -9.59 -2.13 13.22
C VAL A 33 -9.90 -2.95 11.96
N ARG A 34 -10.79 -2.43 11.12
CA ARG A 34 -11.17 -3.05 9.85
C ARG A 34 -10.96 -2.04 8.73
N TRP A 35 -9.94 -2.26 7.92
CA TRP A 35 -9.58 -1.43 6.79
C TRP A 35 -9.98 -2.07 5.47
N LYS A 36 -10.49 -1.26 4.56
CA LYS A 36 -10.75 -1.63 3.16
C LYS A 36 -9.49 -1.35 2.35
N MET A 37 -8.87 -2.40 1.81
CA MET A 37 -7.75 -2.28 0.87
C MET A 37 -8.21 -2.75 -0.49
N GLN A 38 -8.31 -1.85 -1.47
CA GLN A 38 -8.51 -2.27 -2.86
C GLN A 38 -7.18 -2.48 -3.56
N SER A 39 -7.07 -3.58 -4.29
CA SER A 39 -5.92 -3.91 -5.12
C SER A 39 -6.10 -3.40 -6.55
N ALA A 40 -5.00 -3.04 -7.19
CA ALA A 40 -4.95 -2.78 -8.64
C ALA A 40 -4.86 -4.07 -9.47
N TRP A 41 -4.67 -5.21 -8.84
CA TRP A 41 -4.53 -6.52 -9.47
C TRP A 41 -5.47 -7.52 -8.83
N GLY A 42 -6.14 -8.30 -9.68
CA GLY A 42 -7.05 -9.35 -9.23
C GLY A 42 -6.31 -10.40 -8.40
N SER A 43 -7.00 -10.99 -7.43
CA SER A 43 -6.46 -12.00 -6.50
C SER A 43 -5.81 -13.21 -7.22
N GLN A 44 -6.29 -13.53 -8.43
CA GLN A 44 -5.79 -14.63 -9.27
C GLN A 44 -4.48 -14.30 -10.01
N VAL A 45 -4.06 -13.02 -10.03
CA VAL A 45 -2.83 -12.62 -10.72
C VAL A 45 -1.63 -13.07 -9.92
N LYS A 46 -0.82 -13.95 -10.51
CA LYS A 46 0.40 -14.46 -9.90
C LYS A 46 1.29 -13.33 -9.41
N ILE A 47 1.89 -13.51 -8.23
CA ILE A 47 2.75 -12.57 -7.53
C ILE A 47 2.00 -11.29 -7.10
N LEU A 48 1.42 -10.54 -8.02
CA LEU A 48 0.83 -9.23 -7.73
C LEU A 48 -0.44 -9.35 -6.87
N GLY A 49 -1.42 -10.11 -7.32
CA GLY A 49 -2.66 -10.34 -6.55
C GLY A 49 -2.43 -11.17 -5.31
N GLU A 50 -1.64 -12.25 -5.44
CA GLU A 50 -1.28 -13.13 -4.32
C GLU A 50 -0.57 -12.37 -3.20
N THR A 51 0.29 -11.39 -3.52
CA THR A 51 0.96 -10.55 -2.51
C THR A 51 -0.04 -9.69 -1.74
N GLY A 52 -1.05 -9.13 -2.41
CA GLY A 52 -2.11 -8.36 -1.73
C GLY A 52 -2.87 -9.20 -0.71
N LEU A 53 -3.23 -10.43 -1.06
CA LEU A 53 -3.85 -11.39 -0.15
C LEU A 53 -2.91 -11.76 1.00
N TYR A 54 -1.65 -12.09 0.69
CA TYR A 54 -0.64 -12.44 1.68
C TYR A 54 -0.43 -11.33 2.73
N ILE A 55 -0.39 -10.07 2.30
CA ILE A 55 -0.30 -8.91 3.21
C ILE A 55 -1.51 -8.87 4.13
N SER A 56 -2.71 -9.03 3.60
CA SER A 56 -3.95 -9.05 4.39
C SER A 56 -3.93 -10.13 5.46
N ASP A 57 -3.58 -11.35 5.10
CA ASP A 57 -3.56 -12.50 6.00
C ASP A 57 -2.43 -12.39 7.03
N THR A 58 -1.27 -11.88 6.62
CA THR A 58 -0.13 -11.66 7.51
C THR A 58 -0.47 -10.64 8.59
N ILE A 59 -1.00 -9.47 8.20
CA ILE A 59 -1.39 -8.42 9.15
C ILE A 59 -2.43 -8.93 10.14
N LYS A 60 -3.43 -9.67 9.66
CA LYS A 60 -4.44 -10.31 10.51
C LYS A 60 -3.80 -11.25 11.53
N THR A 61 -2.84 -12.08 11.09
CA THR A 61 -2.17 -13.08 11.92
C THR A 61 -1.28 -12.43 12.98
N ILE A 62 -0.37 -11.53 12.58
CA ILE A 62 0.60 -10.91 13.50
C ILE A 62 -0.05 -9.93 14.49
N SER A 63 -1.24 -9.41 14.16
CA SER A 63 -2.01 -8.52 15.04
C SER A 63 -2.97 -9.27 15.97
N ASP A 64 -2.92 -10.61 16.02
CA ASP A 64 -3.90 -11.42 16.74
C ASP A 64 -5.35 -11.02 16.39
N ASN A 65 -5.62 -10.88 15.08
CA ASN A 65 -6.92 -10.50 14.53
C ASN A 65 -7.44 -9.11 14.96
N LYS A 66 -6.56 -8.26 15.54
CA LYS A 66 -6.90 -6.89 15.93
C LYS A 66 -6.96 -5.94 14.74
N ILE A 67 -6.13 -6.19 13.73
CA ILE A 67 -6.15 -5.43 12.46
C ILE A 67 -6.59 -6.37 11.35
N GLN A 68 -7.68 -6.03 10.67
CA GLN A 68 -8.21 -6.75 9.52
C GLN A 68 -8.15 -5.84 8.30
N LEU A 69 -7.20 -6.11 7.42
CA LEU A 69 -7.09 -5.46 6.13
C LEU A 69 -7.91 -6.27 5.12
N ARG A 70 -9.11 -5.80 4.76
CA ARG A 70 -9.98 -6.49 3.82
C ARG A 70 -9.53 -6.24 2.40
N PHE A 71 -9.10 -7.30 1.72
CA PHE A 71 -8.79 -7.26 0.30
C PHE A 71 -10.07 -7.07 -0.53
N HIS A 72 -10.02 -6.15 -1.48
CA HIS A 72 -11.06 -5.90 -2.47
C HIS A 72 -10.46 -6.00 -3.87
N GLU A 73 -11.18 -6.67 -4.76
CA GLU A 73 -10.79 -6.84 -6.16
C GLU A 73 -10.70 -5.48 -6.89
N PRO A 74 -9.92 -5.38 -7.98
CA PRO A 74 -9.88 -4.19 -8.81
C PRO A 74 -11.29 -3.70 -9.22
N ASN A 75 -11.48 -2.40 -9.23
CA ASN A 75 -12.73 -1.73 -9.62
C ASN A 75 -13.98 -2.10 -8.78
N SER A 76 -13.81 -2.86 -7.68
CA SER A 76 -14.97 -3.28 -6.87
C SER A 76 -15.52 -2.16 -5.95
N LEU A 77 -14.71 -1.21 -5.57
CA LEU A 77 -15.11 -0.07 -4.74
C LEU A 77 -14.98 1.24 -5.50
N VAL A 78 -13.83 1.45 -6.16
CA VAL A 78 -13.56 2.62 -7.00
C VAL A 78 -12.75 2.18 -8.23
N PRO A 79 -12.76 2.95 -9.35
CA PRO A 79 -11.84 2.69 -10.46
C PRO A 79 -10.38 2.65 -9.99
N VAL A 80 -9.58 1.73 -10.52
CA VAL A 80 -8.19 1.52 -10.08
C VAL A 80 -7.36 2.80 -10.12
N LEU A 81 -7.51 3.62 -11.16
CA LEU A 81 -6.76 4.87 -11.31
C LEU A 81 -7.22 6.00 -10.37
N GLU A 82 -8.34 5.81 -9.66
CA GLU A 82 -8.89 6.75 -8.68
C GLU A 82 -8.54 6.37 -7.23
N MET A 83 -7.92 5.21 -7.02
CA MET A 83 -7.61 4.74 -5.66
C MET A 83 -6.77 5.72 -4.83
N TRP A 84 -5.87 6.49 -5.47
CA TRP A 84 -5.10 7.54 -4.80
C TRP A 84 -6.01 8.57 -4.12
N ASP A 85 -6.97 9.10 -4.86
CA ASP A 85 -7.90 10.10 -4.34
C ASP A 85 -8.86 9.49 -3.33
N ALA A 86 -9.26 8.23 -3.54
CA ALA A 86 -10.13 7.51 -2.63
C ALA A 86 -9.49 7.30 -1.25
N VAL A 87 -8.18 6.97 -1.19
CA VAL A 87 -7.45 6.88 0.09
C VAL A 87 -7.28 8.26 0.71
N LYS A 88 -6.89 9.26 -0.09
CA LYS A 88 -6.74 10.64 0.39
C LYS A 88 -8.02 11.21 1.00
N GLN A 89 -9.18 10.84 0.47
CA GLN A 89 -10.49 11.27 0.93
C GLN A 89 -11.09 10.38 2.02
N GLY A 90 -10.44 9.27 2.36
CA GLY A 90 -10.90 8.32 3.38
C GLY A 90 -12.04 7.39 2.94
N SER A 91 -12.38 7.33 1.66
CA SER A 91 -13.35 6.35 1.13
C SER A 91 -12.77 4.94 1.03
N LEU A 92 -11.45 4.84 0.84
CA LEU A 92 -10.63 3.66 1.06
C LEU A 92 -9.65 3.92 2.21
N ASP A 93 -9.32 2.87 2.97
CA ASP A 93 -8.32 2.95 4.04
C ASP A 93 -6.91 2.66 3.50
N ALA A 94 -6.81 1.82 2.46
CA ALA A 94 -5.56 1.47 1.81
C ALA A 94 -5.76 1.13 0.32
N ALA A 95 -4.71 1.31 -0.46
CA ALA A 95 -4.64 0.89 -1.85
C ALA A 95 -3.37 0.07 -2.10
N PHE A 96 -3.50 -1.12 -2.66
CA PHE A 96 -2.37 -1.92 -3.15
C PHE A 96 -2.20 -1.66 -4.65
N THR A 97 -1.25 -0.79 -5.00
CA THR A 97 -1.10 -0.24 -6.35
C THR A 97 0.36 0.09 -6.67
N THR A 98 0.61 0.60 -7.87
CA THR A 98 1.94 1.09 -8.27
C THR A 98 1.96 2.62 -8.36
N PRO A 99 3.05 3.28 -7.93
CA PRO A 99 3.18 4.74 -8.06
C PRO A 99 3.00 5.25 -9.49
N GLY A 100 3.43 4.48 -10.49
CA GLY A 100 3.35 4.88 -11.89
C GLY A 100 1.96 5.16 -12.42
N TYR A 101 0.90 4.60 -11.81
CA TYR A 101 -0.48 4.91 -12.18
C TYR A 101 -0.90 6.32 -11.80
N HIS A 102 -0.20 6.94 -10.89
CA HIS A 102 -0.51 8.28 -10.37
C HIS A 102 0.45 9.37 -10.87
N ALA A 103 1.36 9.01 -11.79
CA ALA A 103 2.35 9.92 -12.36
C ALA A 103 1.74 11.16 -13.04
N GLY A 104 0.54 11.04 -13.60
CA GLY A 104 -0.20 12.16 -14.17
C GLY A 104 -0.66 13.20 -13.15
N LYS A 105 -0.86 12.81 -11.90
CA LYS A 105 -1.26 13.69 -10.79
C LYS A 105 -0.03 14.25 -10.06
N ILE A 106 0.94 13.40 -9.81
CA ILE A 106 2.18 13.75 -9.10
C ILE A 106 3.36 13.16 -9.87
N PRO A 107 3.99 13.93 -10.78
CA PRO A 107 5.07 13.42 -11.62
C PRO A 107 6.24 12.80 -10.85
N ALA A 108 6.53 13.30 -9.65
CA ALA A 108 7.64 12.82 -8.80
C ALA A 108 7.48 11.36 -8.35
N VAL A 109 6.26 10.81 -8.26
CA VAL A 109 6.08 9.39 -7.88
C VAL A 109 6.59 8.43 -8.95
N SER A 110 6.83 8.92 -10.17
CA SER A 110 7.43 8.13 -11.26
C SER A 110 8.81 7.59 -10.93
N PHE A 111 9.58 8.27 -10.05
CA PHE A 111 10.89 7.79 -9.60
C PHE A 111 10.81 6.54 -8.71
N PHE A 112 9.64 6.22 -8.20
CA PHE A 112 9.38 5.01 -7.39
C PHE A 112 8.69 3.89 -8.18
N SER A 113 8.67 3.99 -9.49
CA SER A 113 8.06 3.01 -10.37
C SER A 113 9.00 2.63 -11.52
N ALA A 114 8.47 2.30 -12.67
CA ALA A 114 9.19 1.84 -13.86
C ALA A 114 9.97 2.99 -14.52
N VAL A 115 11.18 3.25 -14.06
CA VAL A 115 12.10 4.22 -14.66
C VAL A 115 12.82 3.56 -15.83
N PRO A 116 12.67 4.04 -17.08
CA PRO A 116 13.39 3.49 -18.23
C PRO A 116 14.92 3.54 -18.00
N PHE A 117 15.58 2.39 -18.21
CA PHE A 117 17.03 2.23 -17.95
C PHE A 117 17.43 2.53 -16.50
N GLY A 118 16.49 2.48 -15.57
CA GLY A 118 16.71 2.72 -14.14
C GLY A 118 17.46 1.58 -13.44
N PRO A 119 17.64 1.71 -12.12
CA PRO A 119 18.35 0.72 -11.32
C PRO A 119 17.59 -0.62 -11.27
N GLY A 120 18.34 -1.70 -11.10
CA GLY A 120 17.78 -3.00 -10.79
C GLY A 120 17.23 -3.07 -9.36
N VAL A 121 16.67 -4.24 -8.99
CA VAL A 121 15.99 -4.41 -7.69
C VAL A 121 16.92 -4.13 -6.51
N LEU A 122 18.17 -4.58 -6.58
CA LEU A 122 19.13 -4.41 -5.47
C LEU A 122 19.54 -2.94 -5.30
N GLU A 123 19.88 -2.28 -6.40
CA GLU A 123 20.27 -0.86 -6.38
C GLU A 123 19.09 0.03 -5.95
N PHE A 124 17.89 -0.26 -6.44
CA PHE A 124 16.68 0.45 -6.02
C PHE A 124 16.39 0.27 -4.53
N THR A 125 16.55 -0.95 -4.02
CA THR A 125 16.40 -1.24 -2.59
C THR A 125 17.46 -0.53 -1.75
N ALA A 126 18.70 -0.52 -2.22
CA ALA A 126 19.79 0.18 -1.55
C ALA A 126 19.55 1.70 -1.53
N TRP A 127 19.10 2.27 -2.65
CA TRP A 127 18.71 3.69 -2.70
C TRP A 127 17.58 4.01 -1.74
N LEU A 128 16.52 3.19 -1.69
CA LEU A 128 15.42 3.41 -0.74
C LEU A 128 15.89 3.39 0.71
N ARG A 129 16.77 2.43 1.07
CA ARG A 129 17.17 2.23 2.47
C ARG A 129 18.31 3.12 2.94
N TYR A 130 19.24 3.47 2.06
CA TYR A 130 20.51 4.12 2.41
C TYR A 130 20.83 5.35 1.56
N GLY A 131 20.11 5.58 0.47
CA GLY A 131 20.36 6.67 -0.47
C GLY A 131 19.35 7.81 -0.41
N GLY A 132 18.54 7.89 0.66
CA GLY A 132 17.56 8.96 0.83
C GLY A 132 16.24 8.74 0.08
N GLY A 133 16.08 7.61 -0.62
CA GLY A 133 14.88 7.31 -1.40
C GLY A 133 13.63 7.20 -0.54
N GLN A 134 13.74 6.58 0.66
CA GLN A 134 12.60 6.47 1.58
C GLN A 134 12.16 7.84 2.09
N GLU A 135 13.11 8.71 2.49
CA GLU A 135 12.81 10.07 2.96
C GLU A 135 12.12 10.90 1.89
N LEU A 136 12.60 10.81 0.64
CA LEU A 136 11.99 11.48 -0.49
C LEU A 136 10.56 10.98 -0.74
N LYS A 137 10.36 9.66 -0.69
CA LYS A 137 9.05 9.03 -0.84
C LYS A 137 8.09 9.50 0.24
N ASP A 138 8.51 9.45 1.50
CA ASP A 138 7.70 9.85 2.65
C ASP A 138 7.28 11.32 2.57
N ARG A 139 8.17 12.19 2.11
CA ARG A 139 7.85 13.60 1.87
C ARG A 139 6.79 13.75 0.78
N ILE A 140 6.98 13.14 -0.40
CA ILE A 140 6.06 13.26 -1.53
C ILE A 140 4.67 12.74 -1.16
N TYR A 141 4.59 11.60 -0.49
CA TYR A 141 3.31 11.04 -0.07
C TYR A 141 2.71 11.82 1.09
N GLY A 142 3.51 12.23 2.08
CA GLY A 142 3.10 13.03 3.24
C GLY A 142 2.52 14.39 2.85
N ASP A 143 3.15 15.10 1.89
CA ASP A 143 2.63 16.37 1.35
C ASP A 143 1.26 16.22 0.69
N ASN A 144 0.90 14.98 0.34
CA ASN A 144 -0.42 14.63 -0.22
C ASN A 144 -1.36 13.97 0.79
N GLY A 145 -0.99 13.92 2.07
CA GLY A 145 -1.79 13.33 3.15
C GLY A 145 -1.84 11.80 3.13
N LEU A 146 -0.84 11.16 2.54
CA LEU A 146 -0.74 9.72 2.38
C LEU A 146 0.54 9.16 3.03
N ILE A 147 0.50 7.87 3.37
CA ILE A 147 1.67 7.09 3.77
C ILE A 147 1.90 6.00 2.71
N SER A 148 3.15 5.83 2.29
CA SER A 148 3.51 4.79 1.32
C SER A 148 4.45 3.75 1.94
N LEU A 149 4.04 2.48 1.85
CA LEU A 149 4.83 1.34 2.27
C LEU A 149 5.32 0.55 1.04
N GLN A 150 6.60 0.18 1.02
CA GLN A 150 7.15 -0.65 -0.05
C GLN A 150 6.88 -2.13 0.27
N CYS A 151 5.88 -2.70 -0.37
CA CYS A 151 5.46 -4.09 -0.12
C CYS A 151 5.95 -5.06 -1.20
N LEU A 152 6.24 -4.57 -2.41
CA LEU A 152 6.66 -5.37 -3.55
C LEU A 152 7.56 -4.55 -4.47
N ILE A 153 8.53 -5.20 -5.10
CA ILE A 153 9.32 -4.65 -6.20
C ILE A 153 9.23 -5.65 -7.35
N ILE A 154 8.79 -5.19 -8.51
CA ILE A 154 8.80 -5.98 -9.74
C ILE A 154 10.19 -5.86 -10.35
N ALA A 155 10.77 -6.98 -10.77
CA ALA A 155 12.05 -7.00 -11.47
C ALA A 155 11.96 -6.23 -12.80
N PRO A 156 13.10 -5.80 -13.38
CA PRO A 156 13.11 -5.13 -14.67
C PRO A 156 12.33 -5.89 -15.73
N GLU A 157 11.44 -5.19 -16.41
CA GLU A 157 10.60 -5.72 -17.46
C GLU A 157 11.13 -5.30 -18.84
N THR A 158 10.76 -6.07 -19.85
CA THR A 158 10.97 -5.65 -21.25
C THR A 158 10.08 -4.44 -21.60
N SER A 159 10.52 -3.65 -22.57
CA SER A 159 9.82 -2.42 -23.00
C SER A 159 8.41 -2.67 -23.52
N GLY A 160 8.09 -3.87 -23.97
CA GLY A 160 6.75 -4.21 -24.45
C GLY A 160 6.68 -5.50 -25.24
N TRP A 161 5.43 -5.88 -25.53
CA TRP A 161 5.06 -7.02 -26.38
C TRP A 161 4.44 -6.48 -27.65
N PHE A 162 4.96 -6.89 -28.79
CA PHE A 162 4.59 -6.35 -30.09
C PHE A 162 4.06 -7.46 -31.00
N ARG A 163 3.08 -7.12 -31.83
CA ARG A 163 2.48 -8.07 -32.82
C ARG A 163 3.40 -8.37 -34.01
N GLN A 164 4.38 -7.50 -34.23
CA GLN A 164 5.36 -7.62 -35.31
C GLN A 164 6.73 -7.12 -34.83
N ARG A 165 7.76 -7.44 -35.58
CA ARG A 165 9.11 -6.96 -35.32
C ARG A 165 9.26 -5.53 -35.86
N TYR A 166 9.82 -4.64 -35.02
CA TYR A 166 10.23 -3.30 -35.40
C TYR A 166 11.76 -3.24 -35.38
N SER A 167 12.37 -2.67 -36.39
CA SER A 167 13.84 -2.60 -36.55
C SER A 167 14.36 -1.18 -36.38
N ARG A 168 13.51 -0.18 -36.51
CA ARG A 168 13.85 1.24 -36.45
C ARG A 168 12.82 1.98 -35.59
N VAL A 169 13.26 3.05 -34.97
CA VAL A 169 12.41 3.89 -34.09
C VAL A 169 11.29 4.56 -34.86
N GLU A 170 11.54 4.95 -36.11
CA GLU A 170 10.58 5.63 -36.98
C GLU A 170 9.32 4.77 -37.25
N GLU A 171 9.47 3.46 -37.20
CA GLU A 171 8.38 2.51 -37.39
C GLU A 171 7.37 2.49 -36.22
N LEU A 172 7.74 3.07 -35.10
CA LEU A 172 6.86 3.17 -33.93
C LEU A 172 5.86 4.33 -34.04
N LYS A 173 6.10 5.27 -34.97
CA LYS A 173 5.25 6.44 -35.13
C LYS A 173 3.81 6.07 -35.47
N GLY A 174 2.86 6.60 -34.69
CA GLY A 174 1.44 6.32 -34.86
C GLY A 174 0.95 5.01 -34.25
N MET A 175 1.85 4.18 -33.70
CA MET A 175 1.46 2.97 -33.00
C MET A 175 0.63 3.31 -31.76
N LYS A 176 -0.41 2.54 -31.49
CA LYS A 176 -1.19 2.59 -30.25
C LYS A 176 -0.63 1.57 -29.27
N MET A 177 -0.28 2.02 -28.07
CA MET A 177 0.36 1.16 -27.06
C MET A 177 -0.18 1.48 -25.66
N ARG A 178 -0.45 0.43 -24.89
CA ARG A 178 -0.65 0.60 -23.46
C ARG A 178 0.70 0.83 -22.81
N PHE A 179 0.83 1.96 -22.14
CA PHE A 179 2.03 2.28 -21.37
C PHE A 179 1.70 3.24 -20.23
N PHE A 180 2.54 3.32 -19.21
CA PHE A 180 2.33 4.22 -18.06
C PHE A 180 3.63 4.84 -17.57
N GLY A 181 3.53 5.87 -16.71
CA GLY A 181 4.67 6.51 -16.08
C GLY A 181 5.64 7.15 -17.07
N LEU A 182 6.92 7.17 -16.72
CA LEU A 182 7.98 7.76 -17.55
C LEU A 182 8.14 7.07 -18.90
N GLY A 183 7.93 5.76 -18.96
CA GLY A 183 7.98 5.03 -20.22
C GLY A 183 6.96 5.52 -21.24
N ALA A 184 5.73 5.83 -20.79
CA ALA A 184 4.70 6.41 -21.66
C ALA A 184 5.12 7.77 -22.20
N MET A 185 5.75 8.60 -21.38
CA MET A 185 6.25 9.91 -21.81
C MET A 185 7.36 9.80 -22.86
N VAL A 186 8.28 8.85 -22.70
CA VAL A 186 9.33 8.57 -23.69
C VAL A 186 8.71 8.10 -25.02
N MET A 187 7.82 7.09 -24.96
CA MET A 187 7.18 6.55 -26.16
C MET A 187 6.33 7.60 -26.90
N SER A 188 5.65 8.48 -26.17
CA SER A 188 4.89 9.59 -26.78
C SER A 188 5.81 10.56 -27.54
N LYS A 189 7.02 10.83 -27.03
CA LYS A 189 8.01 11.66 -27.77
C LYS A 189 8.52 11.00 -29.05
N LEU A 190 8.45 9.68 -29.13
CA LEU A 190 8.76 8.90 -30.34
C LEU A 190 7.57 8.80 -31.30
N GLY A 191 6.45 9.47 -31.00
CA GLY A 191 5.26 9.48 -31.84
C GLY A 191 4.30 8.31 -31.61
N VAL A 192 4.48 7.54 -30.53
CA VAL A 192 3.55 6.48 -30.11
C VAL A 192 2.35 7.11 -29.40
N SER A 193 1.14 6.65 -29.74
CA SER A 193 -0.08 7.01 -29.00
C SER A 193 -0.21 6.12 -27.76
N THR A 194 0.24 6.60 -26.61
CA THR A 194 0.20 5.85 -25.35
C THR A 194 -1.12 6.04 -24.62
N GLN A 195 -1.61 4.96 -23.99
CA GLN A 195 -2.78 5.00 -23.12
C GLN A 195 -2.46 4.35 -21.77
N LEU A 196 -2.88 5.01 -20.70
CA LEU A 196 -2.81 4.45 -19.35
C LEU A 196 -4.07 3.60 -19.13
N ILE A 197 -3.87 2.29 -19.07
CA ILE A 197 -4.89 1.30 -18.74
C ILE A 197 -4.36 0.49 -17.57
N ALA A 198 -5.17 0.27 -16.54
CA ALA A 198 -4.79 -0.58 -15.42
C ALA A 198 -4.52 -2.02 -15.91
N GLY A 199 -3.57 -2.72 -15.26
CA GLY A 199 -3.12 -4.02 -15.73
C GLY A 199 -4.24 -5.08 -15.81
N GLY A 200 -5.22 -5.00 -14.92
CA GLY A 200 -6.39 -5.88 -14.91
C GLY A 200 -7.41 -5.61 -16.03
N ASP A 201 -7.34 -4.45 -16.67
CA ASP A 201 -8.30 -4.02 -17.72
C ASP A 201 -7.76 -4.22 -19.13
N ILE A 202 -6.62 -4.93 -19.30
CA ILE A 202 -5.97 -5.16 -20.60
C ILE A 202 -6.62 -6.33 -21.36
N PHE A 203 -7.29 -7.24 -20.68
CA PHE A 203 -7.83 -8.51 -21.22
C PHE A 203 -9.32 -8.44 -21.45
#